data_db5a64e1b01270f8e1833892d8f196ad
#
_entry.id   db5a64e1b01270f8e1833892d8f196ad
#
_cell.length_a   1.000
_cell.length_b   1.000
_cell.length_c   1.000
_cell.angle_alpha   90.00
_cell.angle_beta   90.00
_cell.angle_gamma   90.00
#
_symmetry.space_group_name_H-M   'P 1'
#
loop_
_entity.id
_entity.type
_entity.pdbx_description
1 polymer ?
#
loop_
_entity_poly.entity_id
_entity_poly.type
_entity_poly.pdbx_seq_one_letter_code
_entity_poly.pdbx_strand_id
1 'polypeptide(L)' 'MHFDVLAAKWKKFRKEIHYHWTQLSSDEVDHVEGRRDNLVVLLQSKYGYARKRAEREVERVVTEFEDKLRRAS' A
#
# COMPACT_ATOMS: atom_id res chain seq x y z
N MET A 1 17.80 -5.08 -9.76
CA MET A 1 16.35 -5.03 -10.04
C MET A 1 15.58 -5.27 -8.74
N HIS A 2 14.68 -4.37 -8.41
CA HIS A 2 13.89 -4.52 -7.20
C HIS A 2 12.71 -5.43 -7.44
N PHE A 3 12.61 -6.44 -6.59
CA PHE A 3 11.40 -7.24 -6.53
C PHE A 3 10.32 -6.43 -5.80
N ASP A 4 9.26 -6.09 -6.48
CA ASP A 4 8.19 -5.32 -5.84
C ASP A 4 7.15 -6.28 -5.25
N VAL A 5 7.24 -6.49 -3.95
CA VAL A 5 6.34 -7.40 -3.24
C VAL A 5 4.89 -6.92 -3.33
N LEU A 6 4.69 -5.60 -3.43
CA LEU A 6 3.37 -5.01 -3.54
C LEU A 6 2.64 -5.53 -4.80
N ALA A 7 3.33 -5.53 -5.93
CA ALA A 7 2.76 -6.03 -7.19
C ALA A 7 2.61 -7.55 -7.17
N ALA A 8 3.65 -8.26 -6.70
CA ALA A 8 3.68 -9.71 -6.69
C ALA A 8 2.63 -10.34 -5.77
N LYS A 9 2.31 -9.68 -4.67
CA LYS A 9 1.35 -10.17 -3.68
C LYS A 9 0.14 -9.26 -3.58
N TRP A 10 -0.28 -8.69 -4.70
CA TRP A 10 -1.32 -7.67 -4.73
C TRP A 10 -2.62 -8.07 -4.05
N LYS A 11 -3.09 -9.29 -4.28
CA LYS A 11 -4.34 -9.74 -3.65
C LYS A 11 -4.28 -9.69 -2.13
N LYS A 12 -3.15 -10.08 -1.56
CA LYS A 12 -2.96 -10.03 -0.11
C LYS A 12 -2.75 -8.60 0.37
N PHE A 13 -2.00 -7.82 -0.39
CA PHE A 13 -1.71 -6.45 0.00
C PHE A 13 -2.96 -5.57 -0.02
N ARG A 14 -3.91 -5.85 -0.90
CA ARG A 14 -5.19 -5.12 -0.91
C ARG A 14 -5.87 -5.17 0.46
N LYS A 15 -5.82 -6.32 1.11
CA LYS A 15 -6.40 -6.47 2.45
C LYS A 15 -5.67 -5.60 3.46
N GLU A 16 -4.35 -5.52 3.35
CA GLU A 16 -3.55 -4.65 4.22
C GLU A 16 -3.92 -3.19 4.01
N ILE A 17 -4.11 -2.77 2.77
CA ILE A 17 -4.53 -1.40 2.47
C ILE A 17 -5.85 -1.08 3.16
N HIS A 18 -6.85 -1.94 3.02
CA HIS A 18 -8.15 -1.71 3.65
C HIS A 18 -8.08 -1.71 5.16
N TYR A 19 -7.18 -2.48 5.72
CA TYR A 19 -6.98 -2.54 7.16
C TYR A 19 -6.37 -1.23 7.70
N HIS A 20 -5.35 -0.71 7.02
CA HIS A 20 -4.62 0.48 7.47
C HIS A 20 -5.29 1.79 7.07
N TRP A 21 -5.95 1.82 5.93
CA TRP A 21 -6.56 3.03 5.40
C TRP A 21 -8.03 2.77 5.10
N THR A 22 -8.84 2.82 6.14
CA THR A 22 -10.24 2.41 6.08
C THR A 22 -11.13 3.34 5.23
N GLN A 23 -10.64 4.55 4.92
CA GLN A 23 -11.40 5.49 4.10
C GLN A 23 -11.30 5.22 2.60
N LEU A 24 -10.44 4.28 2.20
CA LEU A 24 -10.28 3.95 0.79
C LEU A 24 -11.33 2.94 0.36
N SER A 25 -12.00 3.24 -0.76
CA SER A 25 -12.99 2.31 -1.33
C SER A 25 -12.28 1.21 -2.12
N SER A 26 -13.01 0.13 -2.40
CA SER A 26 -12.49 -0.95 -3.22
C SER A 26 -12.08 -0.48 -4.61
N ASP A 27 -12.88 0.40 -5.23
CA ASP A 27 -12.56 0.95 -6.55
C ASP A 27 -11.27 1.76 -6.51
N GLU A 28 -11.09 2.58 -5.46
CA GLU A 28 -9.88 3.38 -5.32
C GLU A 28 -8.65 2.50 -5.15
N VAL A 29 -8.77 1.44 -4.36
CA VAL A 29 -7.67 0.50 -4.17
C VAL A 29 -7.36 -0.24 -5.49
N ASP A 30 -8.39 -0.60 -6.24
CA ASP A 30 -8.18 -1.26 -7.54
C ASP A 30 -7.40 -0.38 -8.51
N HIS A 31 -7.59 0.93 -8.46
CA HIS A 31 -6.84 1.86 -9.31
C HIS A 31 -5.36 1.98 -8.95
N VAL A 32 -4.96 1.50 -7.78
CA VAL A 32 -3.54 1.47 -7.41
C VAL A 32 -2.77 0.49 -8.29
N GLU A 33 -3.38 -0.60 -8.69
CA GLU A 33 -2.81 -1.58 -9.63
C GLU A 33 -1.46 -2.13 -9.19
N GLY A 34 -1.25 -2.26 -7.88
CA GLY A 34 0.01 -2.78 -7.36
C GLY A 34 1.19 -1.83 -7.47
N ARG A 35 0.95 -0.55 -7.75
CA ARG A 35 2.02 0.45 -7.92
C ARG A 35 2.11 1.37 -6.71
N ARG A 36 3.29 1.43 -6.11
CA ARG A 36 3.50 2.27 -4.92
C ARG A 36 3.19 3.74 -5.17
N ASP A 37 3.59 4.26 -6.31
CA ASP A 37 3.36 5.67 -6.64
C ASP A 37 1.87 6.00 -6.68
N ASN A 38 1.08 5.10 -7.22
CA ASN A 38 -0.37 5.28 -7.26
C ASN A 38 -0.97 5.31 -5.85
N LEU A 39 -0.45 4.47 -4.96
CA LEU A 39 -0.91 4.46 -3.57
C LEU A 39 -0.53 5.76 -2.85
N VAL A 40 0.68 6.25 -3.08
CA VAL A 40 1.13 7.54 -2.52
C VAL A 40 0.18 8.66 -2.95
N VAL A 41 -0.12 8.74 -4.25
CA VAL A 41 -1.02 9.76 -4.77
C VAL A 41 -2.42 9.62 -4.16
N LEU A 42 -2.90 8.41 -4.02
CA LEU A 42 -4.22 8.16 -3.43
C LEU A 42 -4.28 8.64 -1.99
N LEU A 43 -3.24 8.38 -1.20
CA LEU A 43 -3.19 8.84 0.19
C LEU A 43 -3.13 10.36 0.28
N GLN A 44 -2.40 11.00 -0.63
CA GLN A 44 -2.38 12.46 -0.69
C GLN A 44 -3.76 13.01 -0.97
N SER A 45 -4.48 12.39 -1.88
CA SER A 45 -5.81 12.83 -2.28
C SER A 45 -6.84 12.62 -1.17
N LYS A 46 -6.84 11.45 -0.54
CA LYS A 46 -7.90 11.09 0.42
C LYS A 46 -7.64 11.59 1.83
N TYR A 47 -6.38 11.62 2.25
CA TYR A 47 -6.02 11.99 3.62
C TYR A 47 -5.36 13.36 3.71
N GLY A 48 -5.07 13.99 2.57
CA GLY A 48 -4.42 15.29 2.57
C GLY A 48 -2.96 15.26 3.01
N TYR A 49 -2.32 14.11 2.94
CA TYR A 49 -0.92 14.00 3.34
C TYR A 49 0.01 14.70 2.38
N ALA A 50 1.06 15.35 2.90
CA ALA A 50 2.17 15.78 2.07
C ALA A 50 2.84 14.53 1.48
N ARG A 51 3.50 14.70 0.32
CA ARG A 51 4.08 13.56 -0.38
C ARG A 51 5.03 12.74 0.48
N LYS A 52 5.92 13.39 1.21
CA LYS A 52 6.89 12.68 2.06
C LYS A 52 6.20 11.85 3.13
N ARG A 53 5.13 12.38 3.71
CA ARG A 53 4.37 11.63 4.70
C ARG A 53 3.68 10.43 4.08
N ALA A 54 3.07 10.63 2.91
CA ALA A 54 2.42 9.54 2.20
C ALA A 54 3.41 8.44 1.86
N GLU A 55 4.60 8.81 1.39
CA GLU A 55 5.66 7.85 1.08
C GLU A 55 6.09 7.06 2.31
N ARG A 56 6.26 7.74 3.43
CA ARG A 56 6.65 7.07 4.69
C ARG A 56 5.58 6.10 5.17
N GLU A 57 4.31 6.50 5.05
CA GLU A 57 3.21 5.62 5.46
C GLU A 57 3.14 4.37 4.58
N VAL A 58 3.31 4.53 3.28
CA VAL A 58 3.33 3.39 2.37
C VAL A 58 4.50 2.46 2.69
N GLU A 59 5.70 3.01 2.90
CA GLU A 59 6.88 2.19 3.21
C GLU A 59 6.72 1.44 4.53
N ARG A 60 6.14 2.09 5.55
CA ARG A 60 5.90 1.44 6.83
C ARG A 60 4.99 0.23 6.68
N VAL A 61 3.89 0.41 5.95
CA VAL A 61 2.92 -0.68 5.76
C VAL A 61 3.51 -1.78 4.88
N VAL A 62 4.26 -1.42 3.85
CA VAL A 62 4.93 -2.42 3.00
C VAL A 62 5.93 -3.23 3.82
N THR A 63 6.71 -2.57 4.67
CA THR A 63 7.68 -3.27 5.53
C THR A 63 6.97 -4.23 6.49
N GLU A 64 5.89 -3.80 7.10
CA GLU A 64 5.11 -4.67 7.98
C GLU A 64 4.54 -5.87 7.22
N PHE A 65 4.07 -5.64 6.01
CA PHE A 65 3.53 -6.71 5.18
C PHE A 65 4.60 -7.72 4.81
N GLU A 66 5.79 -7.25 4.41
CA GLU A 66 6.91 -8.15 4.11
C GLU A 66 7.31 -8.99 5.31
N ASP A 67 7.29 -8.37 6.49
CA ASP A 67 7.60 -9.06 7.73
C ASP A 67 6.58 -10.15 8.03
N LYS A 68 5.31 -9.86 7.82
CA LYS A 68 4.24 -10.86 7.99
C LYS A 68 4.41 -12.03 7.03
N LEU A 69 4.77 -11.74 5.77
CA LEU A 69 4.98 -12.80 4.79
C LEU A 69 6.12 -13.72 5.20
N ARG A 70 7.21 -13.17 5.73
CA ARG A 70 8.34 -13.98 6.21
C ARG A 70 7.95 -14.87 7.36
N ARG A 71 7.15 -14.35 8.30
CA ARG A 71 6.74 -15.11 9.47
C ARG A 71 5.76 -16.22 9.12
N ALA A 72 5.00 -16.04 8.05
CA ALA A 72 3.99 -17.01 7.62
C ALA A 72 4.60 -18.18 6.83
N SER A 73 5.83 -18.04 6.37
CA SER A 73 6.49 -19.13 5.61
C SER A 73 7.36 -20.04 6.50
#